data_9f61026cb1b713c10e0c500da69f6ce0
#
_entry.id   9f61026cb1b713c10e0c500da69f6ce0
#
_cell.length_a   1.000
_cell.length_b   1.000
_cell.length_c   1.000
_cell.angle_alpha   90.00
_cell.angle_beta   90.00
_cell.angle_gamma   90.00
#
_symmetry.space_group_name_H-M   'P 1'
#
loop_
_entity.id
_entity.type
_entity.pdbx_description
1 polymer ?
#
loop_
_entity_poly.entity_id
_entity_poly.type
_entity_poly.pdbx_seq_one_letter_code
_entity_poly.pdbx_strand_id
1 'polypeptide(L)'
;MAVDREVLARELRAARENRGISQQAAAERAGLSRTVIAQIELGNRPVSPDELAKLAAVYRRPVIDLLGQPLEDDDVLLMLLDLAPELVEPKFKTHVRQFLLLCREAIALEAALGWSPRQPPPQYDIAAPRNAVEAIEQGERIAAQERQRIGMGAALPVENVSALAYSQGVRIFAADLPDNIAGLAVHHRSIRPALLVNRRHGASARRLSLAHEYAHALFDRKVSVTKRENSDELTEKRANAFAAALLTPRLGVEESLAGLNKGWPSRRTHVVFAVATGEAARAEVRSTPGSQVVGYHDVATVARKFGAPYGAVVYRLLALGMITEADTKDLLGDKSQAAAGRFEALFGAERQAGRSRSAGTVEPSDTFDLKAEVVHLAVEAYRRQVIKKDRLSSLAKELELPDLSDAQLLELAEAAR
;
A
#
# COMPACT_ATOMS: atom_id res chain seq x y z
N MET A 1 -4.08 -36.99 7.97
CA MET A 1 -3.38 -36.75 6.69
C MET A 1 -1.88 -36.73 6.98
N ALA A 2 -1.07 -37.44 6.18
CA ALA A 2 0.38 -37.38 6.36
C ALA A 2 0.89 -36.07 5.78
N VAL A 3 1.62 -35.30 6.58
CA VAL A 3 2.29 -34.07 6.15
C VAL A 3 3.40 -34.47 5.19
N ASP A 4 3.42 -33.87 3.99
CA ASP A 4 4.50 -34.07 3.04
C ASP A 4 5.79 -33.47 3.61
N ARG A 5 6.77 -34.33 3.87
CA ARG A 5 8.03 -33.98 4.53
C ARG A 5 8.87 -33.01 3.69
N GLU A 6 8.86 -33.15 2.37
CA GLU A 6 9.61 -32.30 1.47
C GLU A 6 9.00 -30.89 1.41
N VAL A 7 7.66 -30.80 1.42
CA VAL A 7 6.94 -29.55 1.49
C VAL A 7 7.26 -28.83 2.79
N LEU A 8 7.16 -29.52 3.92
CA LEU A 8 7.47 -28.94 5.23
C LEU A 8 8.93 -28.44 5.32
N ALA A 9 9.88 -29.22 4.84
CA ALA A 9 11.30 -28.86 4.82
C ALA A 9 11.55 -27.56 4.03
N ARG A 10 10.94 -27.44 2.85
CA ARG A 10 11.03 -26.25 2.01
C ARG A 10 10.39 -25.03 2.67
N GLU A 11 9.22 -25.18 3.29
CA GLU A 11 8.52 -24.08 3.97
C GLU A 11 9.28 -23.59 5.21
N LEU A 12 9.86 -24.49 5.99
CA LEU A 12 10.70 -24.14 7.16
C LEU A 12 11.95 -23.38 6.72
N ARG A 13 12.63 -23.84 5.65
CA ARG A 13 13.78 -23.16 5.09
C ARG A 13 13.41 -21.77 4.59
N ALA A 14 12.37 -21.65 3.80
CA ALA A 14 11.88 -20.37 3.29
C ALA A 14 11.49 -19.41 4.42
N ALA A 15 10.83 -19.90 5.48
CA ALA A 15 10.47 -19.09 6.63
C ALA A 15 11.69 -18.56 7.39
N ARG A 16 12.75 -19.36 7.54
CA ARG A 16 14.01 -18.93 8.13
C ARG A 16 14.72 -17.88 7.29
N GLU A 17 14.83 -18.13 5.98
CA GLU A 17 15.49 -17.22 5.02
C GLU A 17 14.76 -15.89 4.94
N ASN A 18 13.44 -15.90 4.90
CA ASN A 18 12.61 -14.69 4.93
C ASN A 18 12.76 -13.86 6.23
N ARG A 19 13.20 -14.51 7.31
CA ARG A 19 13.55 -13.83 8.57
C ARG A 19 14.99 -13.32 8.60
N GLY A 20 15.78 -13.59 7.58
CA GLY A 20 17.19 -13.20 7.50
C GLY A 20 18.06 -13.83 8.59
N ILE A 21 17.67 -14.98 9.17
CA ILE A 21 18.44 -15.63 10.23
C ILE A 21 19.18 -16.87 9.71
N SER A 22 20.40 -17.07 10.21
CA SER A 22 21.20 -18.24 9.88
C SER A 22 20.63 -19.50 10.55
N GLN A 23 20.97 -20.69 10.03
CA GLN A 23 20.62 -21.97 10.68
C GLN A 23 21.12 -22.04 12.13
N GLN A 24 22.28 -21.46 12.42
CA GLN A 24 22.84 -21.38 13.76
C GLN A 24 21.97 -20.53 14.68
N ALA A 25 21.58 -19.33 14.24
CA ALA A 25 20.74 -18.43 15.02
C ALA A 25 19.32 -19.00 15.25
N ALA A 26 18.79 -19.73 14.25
CA ALA A 26 17.51 -20.43 14.39
C ALA A 26 17.58 -21.55 15.42
N ALA A 27 18.66 -22.33 15.40
CA ALA A 27 18.89 -23.41 16.33
C ALA A 27 19.01 -22.92 17.79
N GLU A 28 19.79 -21.88 18.02
CA GLU A 28 19.95 -21.26 19.35
C GLU A 28 18.60 -20.76 19.91
N ARG A 29 17.80 -20.07 19.09
CA ARG A 29 16.49 -19.53 19.50
C ARG A 29 15.43 -20.62 19.72
N ALA A 30 15.52 -21.72 18.97
CA ALA A 30 14.57 -22.85 19.11
C ALA A 30 15.01 -23.87 20.18
N GLY A 31 16.20 -23.72 20.76
CA GLY A 31 16.79 -24.72 21.67
C GLY A 31 17.09 -26.05 20.98
N LEU A 32 17.53 -25.99 19.71
CA LEU A 32 17.89 -27.15 18.88
C LEU A 32 19.38 -27.04 18.48
N SER A 33 19.95 -28.12 17.92
CA SER A 33 21.28 -28.02 17.33
C SER A 33 21.20 -27.54 15.88
N ARG A 34 22.26 -26.87 15.37
CA ARG A 34 22.35 -26.47 13.96
C ARG A 34 22.19 -27.66 13.01
N THR A 35 22.75 -28.83 13.38
CA THR A 35 22.63 -30.06 12.59
C THR A 35 21.17 -30.50 12.46
N VAL A 36 20.36 -30.37 13.50
CA VAL A 36 18.94 -30.67 13.48
C VAL A 36 18.21 -29.76 12.50
N ILE A 37 18.45 -28.45 12.55
CA ILE A 37 17.84 -27.50 11.59
C ILE A 37 18.23 -27.84 10.16
N ALA A 38 19.53 -28.11 9.91
CA ALA A 38 19.99 -28.47 8.57
C ALA A 38 19.33 -29.75 8.04
N GLN A 39 19.20 -30.81 8.87
CA GLN A 39 18.57 -32.06 8.47
C GLN A 39 17.07 -31.91 8.25
N ILE A 40 16.40 -31.08 9.02
CA ILE A 40 14.99 -30.70 8.84
C ILE A 40 14.80 -30.02 7.49
N GLU A 41 15.60 -29.00 7.20
CA GLU A 41 15.51 -28.20 5.94
C GLU A 41 15.90 -28.99 4.68
N LEU A 42 16.65 -30.07 4.83
CA LEU A 42 16.94 -31.04 3.75
C LEU A 42 15.87 -32.14 3.60
N GLY A 43 14.87 -32.17 4.46
CA GLY A 43 13.84 -33.22 4.47
C GLY A 43 14.32 -34.57 4.96
N ASN A 44 15.55 -34.67 5.45
CA ASN A 44 16.17 -35.93 5.90
C ASN A 44 15.68 -36.38 7.28
N ARG A 45 15.13 -35.46 8.08
CA ARG A 45 14.66 -35.73 9.43
C ARG A 45 13.20 -35.29 9.61
N PRO A 46 12.32 -36.10 10.22
CA PRO A 46 10.98 -35.65 10.58
C PRO A 46 11.06 -34.58 11.69
N VAL A 47 10.08 -33.69 11.67
CA VAL A 47 9.92 -32.63 12.69
C VAL A 47 8.85 -33.06 13.67
N SER A 48 9.14 -33.03 14.97
CA SER A 48 8.13 -33.28 15.99
C SER A 48 7.19 -32.08 16.13
N PRO A 49 5.95 -32.28 16.64
CA PRO A 49 5.03 -31.16 16.87
C PRO A 49 5.61 -30.06 17.79
N ASP A 50 6.39 -30.44 18.83
CA ASP A 50 7.06 -29.51 19.72
C ASP A 50 8.15 -28.69 19.01
N GLU A 51 8.99 -29.35 18.20
CA GLU A 51 10.00 -28.67 17.37
C GLU A 51 9.35 -27.73 16.36
N LEU A 52 8.26 -28.16 15.73
CA LEU A 52 7.52 -27.35 14.77
C LEU A 52 6.93 -26.10 15.43
N ALA A 53 6.35 -26.23 16.62
CA ALA A 53 5.84 -25.10 17.38
C ALA A 53 6.95 -24.10 17.77
N LYS A 54 8.12 -24.61 18.21
CA LYS A 54 9.29 -23.76 18.52
C LYS A 54 9.81 -23.03 17.29
N LEU A 55 9.93 -23.72 16.16
CA LEU A 55 10.38 -23.11 14.89
C LEU A 55 9.37 -22.10 14.37
N ALA A 56 8.08 -22.37 14.49
CA ALA A 56 7.00 -21.46 14.15
C ALA A 56 7.10 -20.14 14.95
N ALA A 57 7.34 -20.24 16.26
CA ALA A 57 7.55 -19.08 17.12
C ALA A 57 8.81 -18.29 16.74
N VAL A 58 9.94 -18.96 16.48
CA VAL A 58 11.22 -18.34 16.06
C VAL A 58 11.08 -17.64 14.72
N TYR A 59 10.39 -18.26 13.76
CA TYR A 59 10.18 -17.73 12.43
C TYR A 59 9.00 -16.73 12.38
N ARG A 60 8.23 -16.61 13.47
CA ARG A 60 6.99 -15.82 13.54
C ARG A 60 6.02 -16.18 12.42
N ARG A 61 5.84 -17.48 12.20
CA ARG A 61 4.92 -18.03 11.21
C ARG A 61 3.98 -19.00 11.91
N PRO A 62 2.68 -18.99 11.62
CA PRO A 62 1.75 -20.00 12.10
C PRO A 62 2.21 -21.41 11.68
N VAL A 63 1.99 -22.38 12.55
CA VAL A 63 2.33 -23.81 12.26
C VAL A 63 1.66 -24.27 10.97
N ILE A 64 0.42 -23.86 10.74
CA ILE A 64 -0.37 -24.23 9.56
C ILE A 64 0.30 -23.79 8.25
N ASP A 65 0.90 -22.60 8.22
CA ASP A 65 1.67 -22.10 7.09
C ASP A 65 2.87 -22.99 6.75
N LEU A 66 3.54 -23.46 7.81
CA LEU A 66 4.72 -24.32 7.69
C LEU A 66 4.37 -25.73 7.21
N LEU A 67 3.17 -26.21 7.50
CA LEU A 67 2.70 -27.51 7.07
C LEU A 67 2.40 -27.61 5.58
N GLY A 68 2.52 -26.52 4.87
CA GLY A 68 2.28 -26.53 3.43
C GLY A 68 0.81 -26.70 3.03
N GLN A 69 -0.09 -26.71 3.99
CA GLN A 69 -1.53 -26.78 3.71
C GLN A 69 -2.00 -25.40 3.20
N PRO A 70 -2.85 -25.34 2.17
CA PRO A 70 -3.51 -24.10 1.84
C PRO A 70 -4.35 -23.68 3.06
N LEU A 71 -4.09 -22.50 3.59
CA LEU A 71 -4.99 -21.92 4.58
C LEU A 71 -6.37 -21.80 3.93
N GLU A 72 -7.39 -22.29 4.59
CA GLU A 72 -8.77 -22.00 4.22
C GLU A 72 -9.07 -20.53 4.46
N ASP A 73 -10.18 -20.01 3.92
CA ASP A 73 -10.56 -18.60 4.13
C ASP A 73 -10.66 -18.25 5.59
N ASP A 74 -11.14 -19.20 6.37
CA ASP A 74 -11.29 -19.03 7.81
C ASP A 74 -9.95 -18.84 8.52
N ASP A 75 -8.85 -19.43 8.03
CA ASP A 75 -7.53 -19.27 8.65
C ASP A 75 -6.97 -17.86 8.42
N VAL A 76 -7.05 -17.33 7.19
CA VAL A 76 -6.63 -15.94 6.91
C VAL A 76 -7.51 -14.96 7.67
N LEU A 77 -8.82 -15.24 7.72
CA LEU A 77 -9.74 -14.45 8.51
C LEU A 77 -9.38 -14.48 10.00
N LEU A 78 -9.08 -15.63 10.56
CA LEU A 78 -8.65 -15.77 11.96
C LEU A 78 -7.37 -14.99 12.23
N MET A 79 -6.37 -15.06 11.34
CA MET A 79 -5.15 -14.25 11.46
C MET A 79 -5.45 -12.73 11.47
N LEU A 80 -6.37 -12.27 10.63
CA LEU A 80 -6.78 -10.87 10.62
C LEU A 80 -7.53 -10.47 11.89
N LEU A 81 -8.37 -11.35 12.42
CA LEU A 81 -9.09 -11.12 13.67
C LEU A 81 -8.17 -11.12 14.89
N ASP A 82 -7.12 -11.93 14.90
CA ASP A 82 -6.09 -11.92 15.95
C ASP A 82 -5.28 -10.61 15.93
N LEU A 83 -4.97 -10.10 14.74
CA LEU A 83 -4.27 -8.83 14.59
C LEU A 83 -5.16 -7.62 14.89
N ALA A 84 -6.46 -7.73 14.65
CA ALA A 84 -7.43 -6.66 14.84
C ALA A 84 -8.75 -7.22 15.39
N PRO A 85 -8.87 -7.41 16.73
CA PRO A 85 -10.11 -7.90 17.35
C PRO A 85 -11.34 -7.05 17.05
N GLU A 86 -11.18 -5.78 16.68
CA GLU A 86 -12.26 -4.88 16.29
C GLU A 86 -13.00 -5.34 15.04
N LEU A 87 -12.35 -6.17 14.21
CA LEU A 87 -12.95 -6.77 13.02
C LEU A 87 -13.96 -7.89 13.33
N VAL A 88 -14.07 -8.32 14.59
CA VAL A 88 -15.04 -9.37 15.03
C VAL A 88 -16.49 -8.88 14.88
N GLU A 89 -16.76 -7.57 14.93
CA GLU A 89 -18.11 -7.05 14.70
C GLU A 89 -18.68 -7.59 13.37
N PRO A 90 -19.92 -8.10 13.37
CA PRO A 90 -20.49 -8.80 12.21
C PRO A 90 -20.38 -8.03 10.88
N LYS A 91 -20.62 -6.70 10.92
CA LYS A 91 -20.53 -5.83 9.73
C LYS A 91 -19.14 -5.79 9.11
N PHE A 92 -18.09 -5.67 9.95
CA PHE A 92 -16.70 -5.61 9.47
C PHE A 92 -16.21 -6.99 9.04
N LYS A 93 -16.56 -8.03 9.81
CA LYS A 93 -16.26 -9.42 9.49
C LYS A 93 -16.83 -9.82 8.13
N THR A 94 -18.03 -9.36 7.80
CA THR A 94 -18.64 -9.58 6.48
C THR A 94 -17.82 -8.95 5.36
N HIS A 95 -17.34 -7.71 5.53
CA HIS A 95 -16.52 -7.06 4.53
C HIS A 95 -15.16 -7.76 4.31
N VAL A 96 -14.53 -8.22 5.40
CA VAL A 96 -13.27 -8.98 5.29
C VAL A 96 -13.49 -10.31 4.58
N ARG A 97 -14.56 -11.05 4.93
CA ARG A 97 -14.93 -12.28 4.22
C ARG A 97 -15.19 -12.06 2.74
N GLN A 98 -15.93 -11.01 2.40
CA GLN A 98 -16.21 -10.65 1.02
C GLN A 98 -14.91 -10.33 0.26
N PHE A 99 -13.99 -9.61 0.87
CA PHE A 99 -12.67 -9.34 0.29
C PHE A 99 -11.90 -10.63 -0.01
N LEU A 100 -11.83 -11.56 0.94
CA LEU A 100 -11.14 -12.84 0.76
C LEU A 100 -11.80 -13.68 -0.33
N LEU A 101 -13.13 -13.75 -0.35
CA LEU A 101 -13.91 -14.43 -1.38
C LEU A 101 -13.61 -13.87 -2.77
N LEU A 102 -13.65 -12.55 -2.93
CA LEU A 102 -13.35 -11.88 -4.20
C LEU A 102 -11.94 -12.19 -4.70
N CYS A 103 -10.94 -12.22 -3.81
CA CYS A 103 -9.58 -12.56 -4.17
C CYS A 103 -9.47 -13.99 -4.74
N ARG A 104 -10.17 -14.95 -4.13
CA ARG A 104 -10.18 -16.35 -4.60
C ARG A 104 -10.92 -16.51 -5.92
N GLU A 105 -12.09 -15.90 -6.03
CA GLU A 105 -12.88 -15.97 -7.26
C GLU A 105 -12.10 -15.38 -8.44
N ALA A 106 -11.39 -14.27 -8.24
CA ALA A 106 -10.53 -13.72 -9.28
C ALA A 106 -9.44 -14.73 -9.72
N ILE A 107 -8.78 -15.40 -8.77
CA ILE A 107 -7.74 -16.39 -9.06
C ILE A 107 -8.34 -17.61 -9.78
N ALA A 108 -9.48 -18.11 -9.31
CA ALA A 108 -10.14 -19.25 -9.90
C ALA A 108 -10.59 -18.98 -11.35
N LEU A 109 -11.16 -17.79 -11.59
CA LEU A 109 -11.59 -17.36 -12.92
C LEU A 109 -10.41 -17.13 -13.87
N GLU A 110 -9.31 -16.50 -13.42
CA GLU A 110 -8.09 -16.36 -14.21
C GLU A 110 -7.54 -17.73 -14.62
N ALA A 111 -7.46 -18.67 -13.67
CA ALA A 111 -7.00 -20.04 -13.92
C ALA A 111 -7.90 -20.77 -14.91
N ALA A 112 -9.22 -20.67 -14.75
CA ALA A 112 -10.21 -21.27 -15.64
C ALA A 112 -10.12 -20.70 -17.06
N LEU A 113 -9.85 -19.39 -17.20
CA LEU A 113 -9.63 -18.72 -18.49
C LEU A 113 -8.28 -19.09 -19.14
N GLY A 114 -7.39 -19.78 -18.42
CA GLY A 114 -6.03 -20.08 -18.89
C GLY A 114 -5.15 -18.82 -18.95
N TRP A 115 -5.51 -17.77 -18.22
CA TRP A 115 -4.71 -16.56 -18.20
C TRP A 115 -3.51 -16.74 -17.28
N SER A 116 -2.36 -16.26 -17.76
CA SER A 116 -1.18 -16.23 -16.92
C SER A 116 -1.40 -15.32 -15.72
N PRO A 117 -1.07 -15.78 -14.52
CA PRO A 117 -1.18 -14.98 -13.32
C PRO A 117 -0.38 -13.67 -13.48
N ARG A 118 -0.94 -12.55 -13.05
CA ARG A 118 -0.18 -11.30 -12.96
C ARG A 118 1.04 -11.51 -12.07
N GLN A 119 2.17 -11.00 -12.50
CA GLN A 119 3.38 -11.05 -11.68
C GLN A 119 3.16 -10.22 -10.42
N PRO A 120 3.45 -10.75 -9.24
CA PRO A 120 3.41 -9.94 -8.03
C PRO A 120 4.47 -8.84 -8.12
N PRO A 121 4.34 -7.74 -7.35
CA PRO A 121 5.37 -6.72 -7.28
C PRO A 121 6.70 -7.33 -6.85
N PRO A 122 7.85 -6.69 -7.18
CA PRO A 122 9.15 -7.19 -6.75
C PRO A 122 9.22 -7.25 -5.23
N GLN A 123 9.96 -8.19 -4.70
CA GLN A 123 10.31 -8.18 -3.28
C GLN A 123 11.64 -7.47 -3.12
N TYR A 124 11.62 -6.42 -2.31
CA TYR A 124 12.85 -5.79 -1.88
C TYR A 124 13.41 -6.55 -0.68
N ASP A 125 14.56 -7.20 -0.87
CA ASP A 125 15.25 -7.89 0.21
C ASP A 125 15.99 -6.86 1.06
N ILE A 126 15.37 -6.48 2.16
CA ILE A 126 15.88 -5.43 3.05
C ILE A 126 15.94 -5.98 4.47
N ALA A 127 17.06 -5.78 5.11
CA ALA A 127 17.22 -6.10 6.53
C ALA A 127 16.17 -5.33 7.37
N ALA A 128 15.69 -5.95 8.44
CA ALA A 128 14.83 -5.26 9.38
C ALA A 128 15.53 -4.00 9.93
N PRO A 129 14.87 -2.84 9.95
CA PRO A 129 15.48 -1.61 10.45
C PRO A 129 15.81 -1.73 11.93
N ARG A 130 16.95 -1.22 12.34
CA ARG A 130 17.46 -1.28 13.73
C ARG A 130 16.97 -0.11 14.58
N ASN A 131 16.63 1.01 13.94
CA ASN A 131 16.16 2.22 14.57
C ASN A 131 15.26 3.03 13.61
N ALA A 132 14.63 4.10 14.12
CA ALA A 132 13.71 4.93 13.37
C ALA A 132 14.36 5.64 12.16
N VAL A 133 15.62 6.07 12.29
CA VAL A 133 16.32 6.75 11.19
C VAL A 133 16.54 5.78 10.04
N GLU A 134 17.05 4.59 10.33
CA GLU A 134 17.25 3.54 9.32
C GLU A 134 15.93 3.13 8.65
N ALA A 135 14.83 3.05 9.43
CA ALA A 135 13.51 2.75 8.90
C ALA A 135 13.06 3.81 7.87
N ILE A 136 13.22 5.09 8.21
CA ILE A 136 12.89 6.20 7.33
C ILE A 136 13.76 6.19 6.07
N GLU A 137 15.07 6.05 6.21
CA GLU A 137 16.00 6.02 5.08
C GLU A 137 15.72 4.84 4.13
N GLN A 138 15.40 3.67 4.67
CA GLN A 138 15.00 2.51 3.85
C GLN A 138 13.72 2.81 3.06
N GLY A 139 12.69 3.36 3.71
CA GLY A 139 11.43 3.71 3.07
C GLY A 139 11.60 4.72 1.93
N GLU A 140 12.34 5.80 2.19
CA GLU A 140 12.69 6.85 1.21
C GLU A 140 13.43 6.29 -0.01
N ARG A 141 14.49 5.54 0.24
CA ARG A 141 15.32 4.95 -0.81
C ARG A 141 14.51 4.05 -1.72
N ILE A 142 13.65 3.20 -1.15
CA ILE A 142 12.89 2.25 -1.95
C ILE A 142 11.74 2.92 -2.67
N ALA A 143 11.12 3.93 -2.09
CA ALA A 143 10.15 4.73 -2.82
C ALA A 143 10.76 5.36 -4.08
N ALA A 144 11.99 5.87 -3.99
CA ALA A 144 12.70 6.41 -5.16
C ALA A 144 13.03 5.32 -6.19
N GLN A 145 13.51 4.15 -5.75
CA GLN A 145 13.78 3.00 -6.62
C GLN A 145 12.50 2.50 -7.30
N GLU A 146 11.40 2.40 -6.56
CA GLU A 146 10.12 1.97 -7.09
C GLU A 146 9.57 2.95 -8.12
N ARG A 147 9.61 4.26 -7.86
CA ARG A 147 9.26 5.28 -8.84
C ARG A 147 10.08 5.15 -10.13
N GLN A 148 11.39 4.92 -10.01
CA GLN A 148 12.26 4.70 -11.16
C GLN A 148 11.90 3.41 -11.90
N ARG A 149 11.67 2.30 -11.19
CA ARG A 149 11.34 0.99 -11.77
C ARG A 149 10.06 1.03 -12.58
N ILE A 150 9.03 1.74 -12.11
CA ILE A 150 7.74 1.87 -12.79
C ILE A 150 7.71 3.02 -13.81
N GLY A 151 8.84 3.66 -14.06
CA GLY A 151 8.96 4.73 -15.06
C GLY A 151 8.30 6.05 -14.66
N MET A 152 8.08 6.29 -13.36
CA MET A 152 7.52 7.57 -12.88
C MET A 152 8.57 8.66 -12.83
N GLY A 153 8.20 9.85 -13.27
CA GLY A 153 9.06 11.03 -13.13
C GLY A 153 9.38 11.35 -11.66
N ALA A 154 10.63 11.76 -11.40
CA ALA A 154 11.14 11.98 -10.05
C ALA A 154 10.37 13.06 -9.25
N ALA A 155 9.72 14.02 -9.93
CA ALA A 155 8.98 15.13 -9.31
C ALA A 155 7.46 15.03 -9.47
N LEU A 156 6.96 14.11 -10.31
CA LEU A 156 5.55 14.06 -10.68
C LEU A 156 4.67 13.46 -9.57
N PRO A 157 3.43 13.92 -9.39
CA PRO A 157 2.48 13.26 -8.50
C PRO A 157 2.09 11.88 -9.04
N VAL A 158 1.69 10.99 -8.14
CA VAL A 158 0.99 9.75 -8.52
C VAL A 158 -0.46 10.12 -8.83
N GLU A 159 -0.91 9.98 -10.06
CA GLU A 159 -2.28 10.34 -10.42
C GLU A 159 -3.29 9.39 -9.73
N ASN A 160 -3.10 8.10 -9.88
CA ASN A 160 -3.96 7.07 -9.31
C ASN A 160 -3.14 5.97 -8.65
N VAL A 161 -3.16 5.93 -7.30
CA VAL A 161 -2.40 4.95 -6.50
C VAL A 161 -2.97 3.54 -6.66
N SER A 162 -4.29 3.42 -6.81
CA SER A 162 -4.96 2.14 -7.01
C SER A 162 -4.57 1.53 -8.36
N ALA A 163 -4.61 2.34 -9.43
CA ALA A 163 -4.17 1.89 -10.76
C ALA A 163 -2.70 1.48 -10.76
N LEU A 164 -1.85 2.24 -10.06
CA LEU A 164 -0.44 1.90 -9.88
C LEU A 164 -0.28 0.53 -9.23
N ALA A 165 -0.83 0.32 -8.03
CA ALA A 165 -0.70 -0.93 -7.31
C ALA A 165 -1.32 -2.11 -8.09
N TYR A 166 -2.47 -1.89 -8.75
CA TYR A 166 -3.09 -2.88 -9.61
C TYR A 166 -2.22 -3.27 -10.82
N SER A 167 -1.57 -2.30 -11.47
CA SER A 167 -0.63 -2.57 -12.57
C SER A 167 0.57 -3.39 -12.12
N GLN A 168 0.89 -3.35 -10.83
CA GLN A 168 1.95 -4.14 -10.21
C GLN A 168 1.45 -5.50 -9.66
N GLY A 169 0.25 -5.95 -10.04
CA GLY A 169 -0.28 -7.24 -9.65
C GLY A 169 -0.88 -7.30 -8.24
N VAL A 170 -1.16 -6.16 -7.63
CA VAL A 170 -1.80 -6.07 -6.31
C VAL A 170 -3.30 -5.82 -6.48
N ARG A 171 -4.15 -6.67 -5.89
CA ARG A 171 -5.59 -6.49 -5.88
C ARG A 171 -6.01 -5.51 -4.79
N ILE A 172 -7.02 -4.69 -5.08
CA ILE A 172 -7.45 -3.64 -4.17
C ILE A 172 -8.95 -3.73 -3.97
N PHE A 173 -9.35 -3.66 -2.71
CA PHE A 173 -10.74 -3.60 -2.31
C PHE A 173 -10.94 -2.46 -1.30
N ALA A 174 -12.05 -1.76 -1.39
CA ALA A 174 -12.40 -0.71 -0.45
C ALA A 174 -13.70 -1.10 0.28
N ALA A 175 -13.67 -1.10 1.60
CA ALA A 175 -14.84 -1.39 2.43
C ALA A 175 -14.86 -0.52 3.69
N ASP A 176 -16.00 -0.52 4.38
CA ASP A 176 -16.11 0.16 5.67
C ASP A 176 -15.43 -0.69 6.75
N LEU A 177 -14.42 -0.12 7.38
CA LEU A 177 -13.69 -0.70 8.50
C LEU A 177 -13.86 0.17 9.75
N PRO A 178 -13.45 -0.30 10.95
CA PRO A 178 -13.34 0.54 12.13
C PRO A 178 -12.46 1.78 11.85
N ASP A 179 -12.77 2.91 12.50
CA ASP A 179 -12.11 4.20 12.23
C ASP A 179 -10.61 4.20 12.59
N ASN A 180 -10.17 3.33 13.52
CA ASN A 180 -8.77 3.18 13.90
C ASN A 180 -7.97 2.28 12.93
N ILE A 181 -8.63 1.55 12.02
CA ILE A 181 -7.99 0.70 11.01
C ILE A 181 -7.92 1.46 9.69
N ALA A 182 -6.72 1.69 9.19
CA ALA A 182 -6.48 2.36 7.92
C ALA A 182 -6.61 1.41 6.72
N GLY A 183 -6.11 0.19 6.89
CA GLY A 183 -6.14 -0.84 5.86
C GLY A 183 -5.64 -2.18 6.35
N LEU A 184 -5.70 -3.14 5.47
CA LEU A 184 -5.22 -4.51 5.66
C LEU A 184 -4.40 -4.88 4.42
N ALA A 185 -3.24 -5.51 4.61
CA ALA A 185 -2.51 -6.17 3.54
C ALA A 185 -2.54 -7.68 3.74
N VAL A 186 -2.87 -8.41 2.70
CA VAL A 186 -2.86 -9.87 2.68
C VAL A 186 -1.89 -10.33 1.62
N HIS A 187 -0.85 -10.99 2.05
CA HIS A 187 0.06 -11.72 1.18
C HIS A 187 0.11 -13.16 1.65
N HIS A 188 -0.59 -14.02 0.92
CA HIS A 188 -0.61 -15.45 1.18
C HIS A 188 -0.55 -16.22 -0.14
N ARG A 189 0.00 -17.44 -0.13
CA ARG A 189 0.16 -18.25 -1.35
C ARG A 189 -1.17 -18.60 -2.04
N SER A 190 -2.27 -18.70 -1.28
CA SER A 190 -3.62 -18.93 -1.81
C SER A 190 -4.31 -17.62 -2.25
N ILE A 191 -3.82 -16.49 -1.77
CA ILE A 191 -4.32 -15.16 -2.06
C ILE A 191 -3.12 -14.33 -2.50
N ARG A 192 -3.11 -13.86 -3.73
CA ARG A 192 -2.08 -12.96 -4.22
C ARG A 192 -2.05 -11.68 -3.41
N PRO A 193 -1.00 -10.85 -3.54
CA PRO A 193 -0.97 -9.58 -2.84
C PRO A 193 -2.27 -8.83 -3.05
N ALA A 194 -2.98 -8.59 -1.97
CA ALA A 194 -4.26 -7.92 -1.98
C ALA A 194 -4.36 -6.95 -0.80
N LEU A 195 -4.95 -5.80 -1.03
CA LEU A 195 -5.10 -4.71 -0.08
C LEU A 195 -6.56 -4.39 0.13
N LEU A 196 -6.96 -4.22 1.37
CA LEU A 196 -8.27 -3.71 1.75
C LEU A 196 -8.08 -2.36 2.44
N VAL A 197 -8.66 -1.30 1.88
CA VAL A 197 -8.55 0.04 2.45
C VAL A 197 -9.87 0.52 3.03
N ASN A 198 -9.79 1.33 4.09
CA ASN A 198 -10.98 1.86 4.76
C ASN A 198 -11.67 2.95 3.92
N ARG A 199 -12.85 2.63 3.39
CA ARG A 199 -13.65 3.56 2.58
C ARG A 199 -14.17 4.77 3.36
N ARG A 200 -14.27 4.67 4.68
CA ARG A 200 -14.76 5.76 5.55
C ARG A 200 -13.78 6.91 5.66
N HIS A 201 -12.50 6.68 5.38
CA HIS A 201 -11.50 7.73 5.37
C HIS A 201 -11.62 8.64 4.15
N GLY A 202 -11.23 9.90 4.28
CA GLY A 202 -11.22 10.86 3.17
C GLY A 202 -10.28 10.43 2.03
N ALA A 203 -10.49 10.95 0.82
CA ALA A 203 -9.77 10.51 -0.37
C ALA A 203 -8.24 10.57 -0.23
N SER A 204 -7.69 11.68 0.27
CA SER A 204 -6.24 11.83 0.48
C SER A 204 -5.69 10.84 1.52
N ALA A 205 -6.46 10.56 2.60
CA ALA A 205 -6.10 9.58 3.61
C ALA A 205 -6.10 8.16 3.03
N ARG A 206 -7.10 7.79 2.23
CA ARG A 206 -7.13 6.49 1.53
C ARG A 206 -5.95 6.32 0.59
N ARG A 207 -5.56 7.36 -0.15
CA ARG A 207 -4.38 7.33 -1.02
C ARG A 207 -3.10 7.04 -0.23
N LEU A 208 -2.93 7.72 0.91
CA LEU A 208 -1.79 7.50 1.80
C LEU A 208 -1.82 6.08 2.37
N SER A 209 -2.97 5.60 2.86
CA SER A 209 -3.14 4.24 3.37
C SER A 209 -2.81 3.21 2.28
N LEU A 210 -3.30 3.41 1.06
CA LEU A 210 -3.01 2.48 -0.05
C LEU A 210 -1.52 2.43 -0.40
N ALA A 211 -0.83 3.58 -0.43
CA ALA A 211 0.61 3.62 -0.63
C ALA A 211 1.38 2.95 0.52
N HIS A 212 0.87 3.05 1.75
CA HIS A 212 1.40 2.39 2.93
C HIS A 212 1.23 0.87 2.85
N GLU A 213 0.03 0.37 2.53
CA GLU A 213 -0.22 -1.07 2.35
C GLU A 213 0.59 -1.63 1.17
N TYR A 214 0.80 -0.84 0.13
CA TYR A 214 1.67 -1.22 -0.98
C TYR A 214 3.11 -1.42 -0.52
N ALA A 215 3.61 -0.61 0.41
CA ALA A 215 4.92 -0.84 1.03
C ALA A 215 5.01 -2.23 1.68
N HIS A 216 3.98 -2.64 2.45
CA HIS A 216 3.94 -3.97 3.05
C HIS A 216 3.94 -5.08 1.99
N ALA A 217 3.28 -4.90 0.85
CA ALA A 217 3.33 -5.84 -0.26
C ALA A 217 4.74 -5.95 -0.89
N LEU A 218 5.53 -4.87 -0.86
CA LEU A 218 6.92 -4.85 -1.36
C LEU A 218 7.93 -5.42 -0.38
N PHE A 219 7.74 -5.21 0.94
CA PHE A 219 8.78 -5.49 1.95
C PHE A 219 8.48 -6.72 2.79
N ASP A 220 7.24 -6.83 3.29
CA ASP A 220 6.93 -7.73 4.40
C ASP A 220 6.29 -9.03 3.96
N ARG A 221 5.53 -9.01 2.88
CA ARG A 221 4.82 -10.16 2.28
C ARG A 221 4.14 -11.05 3.32
N LYS A 222 3.42 -10.44 4.23
CA LYS A 222 2.67 -11.10 5.29
C LYS A 222 1.25 -10.56 5.38
N VAL A 223 0.41 -11.23 6.16
CA VAL A 223 -0.86 -10.65 6.59
C VAL A 223 -0.57 -9.56 7.62
N SER A 224 -1.07 -8.37 7.40
CA SER A 224 -0.89 -7.22 8.30
C SER A 224 -2.16 -6.38 8.39
N VAL A 225 -2.28 -5.67 9.50
CA VAL A 225 -3.35 -4.71 9.77
C VAL A 225 -2.72 -3.40 10.22
N THR A 226 -2.95 -2.34 9.48
CA THR A 226 -2.43 -1.02 9.81
C THR A 226 -3.38 -0.29 10.73
N LYS A 227 -2.97 -0.10 11.98
CA LYS A 227 -3.67 0.65 13.02
C LYS A 227 -2.92 1.93 13.36
N ARG A 228 -3.64 2.96 13.81
CA ARG A 228 -3.02 4.20 14.31
C ARG A 228 -2.08 3.95 15.48
N GLU A 229 -2.38 2.97 16.32
CA GLU A 229 -1.62 2.61 17.52
C GLU A 229 -0.25 1.96 17.23
N ASN A 230 -0.09 1.33 16.07
CA ASN A 230 1.14 0.62 15.68
C ASN A 230 2.17 1.53 14.97
N SER A 231 1.91 2.82 14.86
CA SER A 231 2.77 3.77 14.12
C SER A 231 4.21 3.86 14.64
N ASP A 232 4.46 3.40 15.86
CA ASP A 232 5.79 3.43 16.48
C ASP A 232 6.67 2.21 16.16
N GLU A 233 6.12 1.14 15.61
CA GLU A 233 6.91 0.02 15.14
C GLU A 233 7.82 0.43 13.97
N LEU A 234 9.04 -0.08 13.96
CA LEU A 234 10.03 0.30 12.94
C LEU A 234 9.61 -0.08 11.51
N THR A 235 8.88 -1.19 11.36
CA THR A 235 8.31 -1.61 10.07
C THR A 235 7.22 -0.65 9.61
N GLU A 236 6.39 -0.15 10.53
CA GLU A 236 5.36 0.86 10.24
C GLU A 236 5.99 2.22 9.89
N LYS A 237 7.03 2.63 10.60
CA LYS A 237 7.79 3.85 10.26
C LYS A 237 8.41 3.77 8.87
N ARG A 238 8.93 2.60 8.48
CA ARG A 238 9.42 2.36 7.12
C ARG A 238 8.32 2.46 6.07
N ALA A 239 7.18 1.83 6.32
CA ALA A 239 6.03 1.88 5.41
C ALA A 239 5.46 3.30 5.28
N ASN A 240 5.38 4.04 6.39
CA ASN A 240 4.97 5.45 6.40
C ASN A 240 5.94 6.33 5.61
N ALA A 241 7.25 6.16 5.79
CA ALA A 241 8.27 6.89 5.04
C ALA A 241 8.22 6.59 3.54
N PHE A 242 8.03 5.31 3.19
CA PHE A 242 7.82 4.91 1.79
C PHE A 242 6.58 5.59 1.20
N ALA A 243 5.43 5.51 1.87
CA ALA A 243 4.17 6.08 1.38
C ALA A 243 4.29 7.59 1.18
N ALA A 244 4.88 8.29 2.15
CA ALA A 244 5.14 9.71 2.06
C ALA A 244 6.06 10.06 0.88
N ALA A 245 7.17 9.34 0.70
CA ALA A 245 8.12 9.59 -0.38
C ALA A 245 7.58 9.18 -1.76
N LEU A 246 6.77 8.11 -1.84
CA LEU A 246 6.10 7.71 -3.07
C LEU A 246 5.14 8.79 -3.55
N LEU A 247 4.29 9.31 -2.66
CA LEU A 247 3.27 10.31 -2.99
C LEU A 247 3.84 11.73 -3.13
N THR A 248 4.76 12.12 -2.24
CA THR A 248 5.35 13.45 -2.17
C THR A 248 6.88 13.37 -2.31
N PRO A 249 7.38 13.06 -3.53
CA PRO A 249 8.81 12.92 -3.77
C PRO A 249 9.54 14.24 -3.48
N ARG A 250 10.76 14.14 -2.89
CA ARG A 250 11.58 15.30 -2.51
C ARG A 250 11.64 16.36 -3.59
N LEU A 251 12.04 15.98 -4.79
CA LEU A 251 12.20 16.91 -5.91
C LEU A 251 10.88 17.62 -6.26
N GLY A 252 9.76 16.88 -6.25
CA GLY A 252 8.46 17.46 -6.55
C GLY A 252 7.96 18.44 -5.48
N VAL A 253 8.31 18.21 -4.21
CA VAL A 253 8.04 19.13 -3.10
C VAL A 253 8.92 20.38 -3.22
N GLU A 254 10.23 20.22 -3.49
CA GLU A 254 11.17 21.31 -3.72
C GLU A 254 10.72 22.22 -4.86
N GLU A 255 10.38 21.65 -6.00
CA GLU A 255 9.87 22.40 -7.16
C GLU A 255 8.55 23.12 -6.85
N SER A 256 7.67 22.49 -6.06
CA SER A 256 6.40 23.10 -5.67
C SER A 256 6.59 24.30 -4.76
N LEU A 257 7.46 24.20 -3.75
CA LEU A 257 7.80 25.34 -2.89
C LEU A 257 8.54 26.44 -3.67
N ALA A 258 9.45 26.06 -4.56
CA ALA A 258 10.15 27.03 -5.42
C ALA A 258 9.15 27.82 -6.30
N GLY A 259 8.13 27.13 -6.84
CA GLY A 259 7.04 27.75 -7.60
C GLY A 259 6.20 28.72 -6.77
N LEU A 260 6.15 28.54 -5.45
CA LEU A 260 5.53 29.45 -4.48
C LEU A 260 6.51 30.52 -3.97
N ASN A 261 7.71 30.63 -4.54
CA ASN A 261 8.81 31.48 -4.06
C ASN A 261 9.21 31.19 -2.60
N LYS A 262 9.14 29.92 -2.19
CA LYS A 262 9.52 29.43 -0.85
C LYS A 262 10.72 28.48 -0.94
N GLY A 263 11.32 28.18 0.21
CA GLY A 263 12.42 27.20 0.28
C GLY A 263 13.76 27.71 -0.27
N TRP A 264 13.89 28.99 -0.53
CA TRP A 264 15.14 29.57 -0.99
C TRP A 264 16.07 29.87 0.19
N PRO A 265 17.38 29.63 0.07
CA PRO A 265 18.33 30.07 1.07
C PRO A 265 18.27 31.59 1.25
N SER A 266 18.54 32.06 2.45
CA SER A 266 18.49 33.49 2.81
C SER A 266 19.42 34.36 1.94
N ARG A 267 20.44 33.75 1.35
CA ARG A 267 21.36 34.38 0.40
C ARG A 267 21.51 33.50 -0.82
N ARG A 268 21.35 34.10 -2.00
CA ARG A 268 21.56 33.43 -3.30
C ARG A 268 22.54 34.26 -4.11
N THR A 269 23.50 33.62 -4.75
CA THR A 269 24.42 34.28 -5.67
C THR A 269 23.94 33.98 -7.09
N HIS A 270 23.64 35.01 -7.84
CA HIS A 270 23.36 34.94 -9.27
C HIS A 270 24.53 35.49 -10.05
N VAL A 271 24.87 34.84 -11.13
CA VAL A 271 25.80 35.39 -12.11
C VAL A 271 24.97 36.15 -13.13
N VAL A 272 25.19 37.45 -13.16
CA VAL A 272 24.55 38.35 -14.11
C VAL A 272 25.57 38.66 -15.20
N PHE A 273 25.19 38.43 -16.43
CA PHE A 273 26.03 38.78 -17.58
C PHE A 273 25.60 40.13 -18.17
N ALA A 274 26.53 41.04 -18.31
CA ALA A 274 26.29 42.24 -19.08
C ALA A 274 26.28 41.88 -20.58
N VAL A 275 25.10 41.91 -21.19
CA VAL A 275 24.90 41.47 -22.59
C VAL A 275 25.77 42.27 -23.57
N ALA A 276 26.11 43.53 -23.25
CA ALA A 276 26.90 44.41 -24.09
C ALA A 276 28.42 44.16 -23.99
N THR A 277 28.94 43.71 -22.84
CA THR A 277 30.37 43.57 -22.60
C THR A 277 30.83 42.14 -22.43
N GLY A 278 29.89 41.21 -22.23
CA GLY A 278 30.21 39.82 -21.89
C GLY A 278 30.76 39.62 -20.48
N GLU A 279 30.84 40.64 -19.66
CA GLU A 279 31.36 40.59 -18.31
C GLU A 279 30.37 39.90 -17.38
N ALA A 280 30.86 38.95 -16.57
CA ALA A 280 30.11 38.26 -15.53
C ALA A 280 30.29 38.95 -14.17
N ALA A 281 29.19 39.40 -13.59
CA ALA A 281 29.15 39.93 -12.24
C ALA A 281 28.40 38.97 -11.31
N ARG A 282 28.90 38.74 -10.09
CA ARG A 282 28.17 38.01 -9.05
C ARG A 282 27.30 38.97 -8.26
N ALA A 283 26.00 38.81 -8.36
CA ALA A 283 25.02 39.54 -7.57
C ALA A 283 24.50 38.67 -6.43
N GLU A 284 24.57 39.16 -5.20
CA GLU A 284 23.94 38.53 -4.05
C GLU A 284 22.50 39.01 -3.90
N VAL A 285 21.55 38.10 -3.94
CA VAL A 285 20.13 38.37 -3.71
C VAL A 285 19.74 37.81 -2.35
N ARG A 286 19.12 38.65 -1.54
CA ARG A 286 18.58 38.27 -0.23
C ARG A 286 17.06 38.25 -0.30
N SER A 287 16.46 37.19 0.21
CA SER A 287 15.01 37.12 0.37
C SER A 287 14.53 38.12 1.42
N THR A 288 13.37 38.75 1.21
CA THR A 288 12.76 39.63 2.20
C THR A 288 12.56 38.86 3.51
N PRO A 289 12.84 39.44 4.68
CA PRO A 289 12.60 38.77 5.93
C PRO A 289 11.16 38.24 6.04
N GLY A 290 11.02 37.00 6.50
CA GLY A 290 9.73 36.30 6.60
C GLY A 290 9.12 35.78 5.30
N SER A 291 9.63 36.20 4.11
CA SER A 291 9.08 35.75 2.82
C SER A 291 9.27 34.25 2.56
N GLN A 292 10.23 33.63 3.23
CA GLN A 292 10.56 32.20 3.08
C GLN A 292 9.84 31.30 4.10
N VAL A 293 9.05 31.88 5.01
CA VAL A 293 8.25 31.10 5.96
C VAL A 293 7.17 30.32 5.20
N VAL A 294 7.14 29.02 5.41
CA VAL A 294 6.11 28.14 4.86
C VAL A 294 4.86 28.22 5.72
N GLY A 295 3.77 28.71 5.15
CA GLY A 295 2.48 28.83 5.84
C GLY A 295 1.51 27.69 5.48
N TYR A 296 0.36 27.67 6.16
CA TYR A 296 -0.68 26.65 5.91
C TYR A 296 -1.15 26.63 4.45
N HIS A 297 -1.20 27.74 3.78
CA HIS A 297 -1.58 27.88 2.37
C HIS A 297 -0.59 27.16 1.45
N ASP A 298 0.72 27.32 1.71
CA ASP A 298 1.77 26.67 0.92
C ASP A 298 1.68 25.15 1.09
N VAL A 299 1.51 24.68 2.33
CA VAL A 299 1.33 23.25 2.64
C VAL A 299 0.07 22.69 1.97
N ALA A 300 -1.07 23.40 2.05
CA ALA A 300 -2.31 22.97 1.42
C ALA A 300 -2.19 22.90 -0.11
N THR A 301 -1.44 23.82 -0.72
CA THR A 301 -1.17 23.81 -2.16
C THR A 301 -0.34 22.59 -2.56
N VAL A 302 0.70 22.25 -1.81
CA VAL A 302 1.50 21.03 -2.02
C VAL A 302 0.63 19.78 -1.78
N ALA A 303 -0.14 19.74 -0.70
CA ALA A 303 -1.04 18.64 -0.37
C ALA A 303 -2.02 18.36 -1.52
N ARG A 304 -2.64 19.39 -2.07
CA ARG A 304 -3.55 19.31 -3.20
C ARG A 304 -2.85 18.81 -4.47
N LYS A 305 -1.66 19.30 -4.79
CA LYS A 305 -0.89 18.88 -5.97
C LYS A 305 -0.60 17.39 -5.96
N PHE A 306 -0.22 16.85 -4.80
CA PHE A 306 0.15 15.44 -4.65
C PHE A 306 -1.00 14.54 -4.20
N GLY A 307 -2.16 15.09 -3.87
CA GLY A 307 -3.30 14.34 -3.34
C GLY A 307 -3.00 13.67 -2.00
N ALA A 308 -2.14 14.27 -1.19
CA ALA A 308 -1.73 13.78 0.13
C ALA A 308 -2.46 14.53 1.25
N PRO A 309 -2.66 13.93 2.45
CA PRO A 309 -3.24 14.61 3.59
C PRO A 309 -2.36 15.80 4.03
N TYR A 310 -3.00 16.91 4.42
CA TYR A 310 -2.30 18.11 4.88
C TYR A 310 -1.26 17.81 5.98
N GLY A 311 -1.66 17.08 7.03
CA GLY A 311 -0.74 16.74 8.11
C GLY A 311 0.44 15.87 7.65
N ALA A 312 0.21 14.96 6.69
CA ALA A 312 1.29 14.15 6.11
C ALA A 312 2.32 15.02 5.38
N VAL A 313 1.85 16.07 4.67
CA VAL A 313 2.75 17.02 4.00
C VAL A 313 3.53 17.85 5.00
N VAL A 314 2.92 18.29 6.13
CA VAL A 314 3.65 18.97 7.20
C VAL A 314 4.80 18.12 7.72
N TYR A 315 4.54 16.87 8.08
CA TYR A 315 5.59 15.95 8.52
C TYR A 315 6.62 15.65 7.41
N ARG A 316 6.17 15.63 6.16
CA ARG A 316 7.08 15.48 5.02
C ARG A 316 8.05 16.64 4.90
N LEU A 317 7.58 17.87 5.02
CA LEU A 317 8.42 19.07 4.99
C LEU A 317 9.43 19.09 6.15
N LEU A 318 9.02 18.66 7.34
CA LEU A 318 9.91 18.49 8.48
C LEU A 318 10.99 17.45 8.18
N ALA A 319 10.62 16.27 7.70
CA ALA A 319 11.56 15.20 7.34
C ALA A 319 12.55 15.62 6.26
N LEU A 320 12.14 16.49 5.34
CA LEU A 320 13.00 17.06 4.31
C LEU A 320 13.87 18.22 4.80
N GLY A 321 13.69 18.66 6.05
CA GLY A 321 14.42 19.81 6.64
C GLY A 321 14.00 21.18 6.07
N MET A 322 12.81 21.25 5.49
CA MET A 322 12.28 22.50 4.88
C MET A 322 11.53 23.39 5.87
N ILE A 323 11.12 22.84 6.99
CA ILE A 323 10.51 23.53 8.13
C ILE A 323 11.13 22.99 9.42
N THR A 324 10.97 23.76 10.49
CA THR A 324 11.44 23.39 11.84
C THR A 324 10.34 22.69 12.65
N GLU A 325 10.70 22.10 13.79
CA GLU A 325 9.72 21.55 14.74
C GLU A 325 8.74 22.61 15.28
N ALA A 326 9.20 23.86 15.43
CA ALA A 326 8.34 24.95 15.83
C ALA A 326 7.31 25.26 14.76
N ASP A 327 7.73 25.38 13.49
CA ASP A 327 6.82 25.58 12.36
C ASP A 327 5.81 24.43 12.26
N THR A 328 6.26 23.18 12.53
CA THR A 328 5.40 22.00 12.51
C THR A 328 4.27 22.10 13.52
N LYS A 329 4.56 22.56 14.76
CA LYS A 329 3.53 22.75 15.78
C LYS A 329 2.51 23.82 15.37
N ASP A 330 2.97 24.93 14.79
CA ASP A 330 2.10 26.00 14.32
C ASP A 330 1.23 25.56 13.15
N LEU A 331 1.80 24.79 12.19
CA LEU A 331 1.08 24.27 11.04
C LEU A 331 0.07 23.18 11.40
N LEU A 332 0.36 22.35 12.40
CA LEU A 332 -0.57 21.34 12.93
C LEU A 332 -1.56 21.90 13.95
N GLY A 333 -1.43 23.14 14.36
CA GLY A 333 -2.38 23.78 15.26
C GLY A 333 -3.77 23.96 14.65
N ASP A 334 -4.83 23.96 15.48
CA ASP A 334 -6.23 23.96 15.06
C ASP A 334 -6.57 25.09 14.07
N LYS A 335 -6.00 26.28 14.28
CA LYS A 335 -6.22 27.44 13.39
C LYS A 335 -5.70 27.18 11.97
N SER A 336 -4.51 26.64 11.86
CA SER A 336 -3.87 26.32 10.57
C SER A 336 -4.59 25.19 9.87
N GLN A 337 -4.98 24.14 10.58
CA GLN A 337 -5.74 23.01 10.02
C GLN A 337 -7.14 23.44 9.57
N ALA A 338 -7.85 24.24 10.36
CA ALA A 338 -9.16 24.77 9.98
C ALA A 338 -9.07 25.71 8.76
N ALA A 339 -8.00 26.50 8.65
CA ALA A 339 -7.77 27.36 7.50
C ALA A 339 -7.42 26.56 6.24
N ALA A 340 -6.59 25.52 6.37
CA ALA A 340 -6.26 24.59 5.29
C ALA A 340 -7.50 23.82 4.80
N GLY A 341 -8.35 23.32 5.71
CA GLY A 341 -9.61 22.68 5.36
C GLY A 341 -10.57 23.58 4.58
N ARG A 342 -10.67 24.86 4.97
CA ARG A 342 -11.46 25.84 4.20
C ARG A 342 -10.86 26.10 2.83
N PHE A 343 -9.55 26.18 2.73
CA PHE A 343 -8.85 26.34 1.45
C PHE A 343 -9.11 25.14 0.52
N GLU A 344 -9.01 23.92 1.03
CA GLU A 344 -9.33 22.70 0.25
C GLU A 344 -10.79 22.66 -0.21
N ALA A 345 -11.74 23.10 0.64
CA ALA A 345 -13.16 23.14 0.32
C ALA A 345 -13.48 24.07 -0.85
N LEU A 346 -12.79 25.22 -0.98
CA LEU A 346 -12.94 26.12 -2.12
C LEU A 346 -12.62 25.43 -3.45
N PHE A 347 -11.56 24.65 -3.50
CA PHE A 347 -11.17 23.92 -4.72
C PHE A 347 -11.97 22.64 -4.94
N GLY A 348 -12.54 22.05 -3.88
CA GLY A 348 -13.49 20.94 -3.98
C GLY A 348 -14.79 21.35 -4.66
N ALA A 349 -15.29 22.54 -4.34
CA ALA A 349 -16.49 23.12 -4.96
C ALA A 349 -16.27 23.42 -6.46
N GLU A 350 -15.10 23.92 -6.84
CA GLU A 350 -14.74 24.16 -8.25
C GLU A 350 -14.70 22.87 -9.07
N ARG A 351 -14.17 21.77 -8.50
CA ARG A 351 -14.18 20.45 -9.15
C ARG A 351 -15.62 19.95 -9.38
N GLN A 352 -16.51 20.11 -8.42
CA GLN A 352 -17.91 19.73 -8.59
C GLN A 352 -18.66 20.61 -9.61
N ALA A 353 -18.40 21.90 -9.63
CA ALA A 353 -18.97 22.84 -10.59
C ALA A 353 -18.44 22.62 -12.02
N GLY A 354 -17.17 22.26 -12.18
CA GLY A 354 -16.57 21.88 -13.47
C GLY A 354 -17.12 20.56 -14.01
N ARG A 355 -17.50 19.62 -13.14
CA ARG A 355 -18.08 18.31 -13.49
C ARG A 355 -19.49 18.41 -14.06
N SER A 356 -20.29 19.37 -13.63
CA SER A 356 -21.65 19.59 -14.17
C SER A 356 -21.65 19.97 -15.64
N ARG A 357 -20.51 20.30 -16.25
CA ARG A 357 -20.38 20.72 -17.65
C ARG A 357 -19.81 19.68 -18.62
N SER A 358 -19.32 18.55 -18.13
CA SER A 358 -18.86 17.44 -18.99
C SER A 358 -19.52 16.13 -18.58
N ALA A 359 -20.77 15.94 -19.05
CA ALA A 359 -21.40 14.63 -19.02
C ALA A 359 -20.57 13.66 -19.89
N GLY A 360 -19.76 12.80 -19.27
CA GLY A 360 -19.04 11.74 -19.97
C GLY A 360 -17.68 11.33 -19.44
N THR A 361 -17.02 12.10 -18.59
CA THR A 361 -15.81 11.64 -17.91
C THR A 361 -16.16 11.09 -16.53
N VAL A 362 -16.28 9.76 -16.47
CA VAL A 362 -16.17 9.01 -15.22
C VAL A 362 -14.86 9.47 -14.59
N GLU A 363 -14.92 10.06 -13.36
CA GLU A 363 -13.68 10.20 -12.59
C GLU A 363 -12.99 8.85 -12.60
N PRO A 364 -11.67 8.81 -12.75
CA PRO A 364 -10.95 7.64 -12.33
C PRO A 364 -11.27 7.53 -10.83
N SER A 365 -12.25 6.71 -10.48
CA SER A 365 -12.43 6.32 -9.08
C SER A 365 -11.05 5.85 -8.66
N ASP A 366 -10.50 6.42 -7.57
CA ASP A 366 -9.23 5.95 -6.99
C ASP A 366 -9.35 4.47 -6.51
N THR A 367 -10.39 3.80 -6.94
CA THR A 367 -10.72 2.43 -6.61
C THR A 367 -10.76 1.60 -7.90
N PHE A 368 -9.66 0.92 -8.21
CA PHE A 368 -9.75 -0.31 -8.97
C PHE A 368 -10.50 -1.28 -8.06
N ASP A 369 -11.78 -1.45 -8.34
CA ASP A 369 -12.64 -2.27 -7.51
C ASP A 369 -12.44 -3.74 -7.89
N LEU A 370 -11.95 -4.53 -6.93
CA LEU A 370 -11.84 -5.98 -7.08
C LEU A 370 -13.19 -6.63 -7.47
N LYS A 371 -14.33 -6.06 -7.05
CA LYS A 371 -15.66 -6.50 -7.51
C LYS A 371 -15.78 -6.36 -9.02
N ALA A 372 -15.44 -5.21 -9.58
CA ALA A 372 -15.48 -4.98 -11.01
C ALA A 372 -14.55 -5.93 -11.78
N GLU A 373 -13.35 -6.22 -11.23
CA GLU A 373 -12.43 -7.21 -11.80
C GLU A 373 -13.08 -8.60 -11.85
N VAL A 374 -13.67 -9.06 -10.74
CA VAL A 374 -14.32 -10.39 -10.67
C VAL A 374 -15.49 -10.48 -11.62
N VAL A 375 -16.33 -9.43 -11.73
CA VAL A 375 -17.44 -9.35 -12.68
C VAL A 375 -16.92 -9.48 -14.12
N HIS A 376 -15.88 -8.71 -14.47
CA HIS A 376 -15.29 -8.78 -15.80
C HIS A 376 -14.76 -10.19 -16.13
N LEU A 377 -14.03 -10.81 -15.20
CA LEU A 377 -13.53 -12.17 -15.33
C LEU A 377 -14.65 -13.20 -15.48
N ALA A 378 -15.74 -13.06 -14.70
CA ALA A 378 -16.88 -13.96 -14.75
C ALA A 378 -17.64 -13.86 -16.08
N VAL A 379 -17.87 -12.64 -16.57
CA VAL A 379 -18.47 -12.39 -17.88
C VAL A 379 -17.64 -12.98 -19.00
N GLU A 380 -16.32 -12.79 -18.97
CA GLU A 380 -15.42 -13.34 -19.98
C GLU A 380 -15.33 -14.87 -19.91
N ALA A 381 -15.33 -15.45 -18.71
CA ALA A 381 -15.37 -16.92 -18.54
C ALA A 381 -16.69 -17.52 -19.06
N TYR A 382 -17.80 -16.84 -18.88
CA TYR A 382 -19.09 -17.27 -19.45
C TYR A 382 -19.08 -17.15 -20.99
N ARG A 383 -18.59 -16.04 -21.54
CA ARG A 383 -18.48 -15.85 -23.00
C ARG A 383 -17.64 -16.92 -23.66
N ARG A 384 -16.54 -17.34 -23.03
CA ARG A 384 -15.67 -18.44 -23.51
C ARG A 384 -16.20 -19.82 -23.17
N GLN A 385 -17.40 -19.91 -22.60
CA GLN A 385 -18.04 -21.17 -22.20
C GLN A 385 -17.23 -21.98 -21.16
N VAL A 386 -16.35 -21.31 -20.40
CA VAL A 386 -15.55 -21.91 -19.32
C VAL A 386 -16.42 -22.14 -18.09
N ILE A 387 -17.37 -21.22 -17.82
CA ILE A 387 -18.37 -21.37 -16.78
C ILE A 387 -19.78 -21.38 -17.36
N LYS A 388 -20.70 -22.04 -16.65
CA LYS A 388 -22.11 -22.12 -17.04
C LYS A 388 -22.90 -20.93 -16.47
N LYS A 389 -24.10 -20.70 -17.02
CA LYS A 389 -25.04 -19.65 -16.57
C LYS A 389 -25.30 -19.72 -15.07
N ASP A 390 -25.53 -20.91 -14.53
CA ASP A 390 -25.82 -21.09 -13.11
C ASP A 390 -24.67 -20.60 -12.21
N ARG A 391 -23.40 -20.81 -12.63
CA ARG A 391 -22.25 -20.30 -11.89
C ARG A 391 -22.14 -18.77 -11.97
N LEU A 392 -22.44 -18.17 -13.12
CA LEU A 392 -22.46 -16.72 -13.27
C LEU A 392 -23.53 -16.08 -12.36
N SER A 393 -24.75 -16.67 -12.32
CA SER A 393 -25.84 -16.23 -11.44
C SER A 393 -25.51 -16.45 -9.95
N SER A 394 -24.82 -17.56 -9.60
CA SER A 394 -24.36 -17.79 -8.22
C SER A 394 -23.36 -16.73 -7.79
N LEU A 395 -22.36 -16.44 -8.63
CA LEU A 395 -21.37 -15.40 -8.37
C LEU A 395 -22.02 -14.01 -8.18
N ALA A 396 -23.02 -13.66 -8.99
CA ALA A 396 -23.74 -12.39 -8.85
C ALA A 396 -24.37 -12.24 -7.47
N LYS A 397 -24.95 -13.32 -6.95
CA LYS A 397 -25.55 -13.35 -5.60
C LYS A 397 -24.51 -13.31 -4.50
N GLU A 398 -23.44 -14.09 -4.64
CA GLU A 398 -22.34 -14.14 -3.67
C GLU A 398 -21.61 -12.79 -3.56
N LEU A 399 -21.52 -12.04 -4.68
CA LEU A 399 -20.89 -10.74 -4.74
C LEU A 399 -21.76 -9.58 -4.25
N GLU A 400 -23.03 -9.85 -3.93
CA GLU A 400 -24.00 -8.83 -3.54
C GLU A 400 -23.93 -7.61 -4.48
N LEU A 401 -24.17 -7.82 -5.77
CA LEU A 401 -24.15 -6.76 -6.77
C LEU A 401 -25.52 -6.05 -6.79
N PRO A 402 -25.70 -4.94 -6.07
CA PRO A 402 -27.01 -4.29 -5.94
C PRO A 402 -27.50 -3.66 -7.23
N ASP A 403 -26.55 -3.34 -8.13
CA ASP A 403 -26.84 -2.58 -9.36
C ASP A 403 -26.90 -3.43 -10.63
N LEU A 404 -26.68 -4.76 -10.53
CA LEU A 404 -26.72 -5.67 -11.67
C LEU A 404 -27.62 -6.86 -11.35
N SER A 405 -28.82 -6.87 -11.92
CA SER A 405 -29.67 -8.06 -11.88
C SER A 405 -29.04 -9.20 -12.69
N ASP A 406 -29.38 -10.45 -12.36
CA ASP A 406 -28.97 -11.64 -13.13
C ASP A 406 -29.22 -11.45 -14.65
N ALA A 407 -30.33 -10.74 -15.01
CA ALA A 407 -30.69 -10.43 -16.39
C ALA A 407 -29.71 -9.45 -17.04
N GLN A 408 -29.28 -8.42 -16.34
CA GLN A 408 -28.34 -7.41 -16.86
C GLN A 408 -26.92 -7.98 -17.01
N LEU A 409 -26.47 -8.86 -16.11
CA LEU A 409 -25.19 -9.56 -16.26
C LEU A 409 -25.20 -10.49 -17.48
N LEU A 410 -26.32 -11.16 -17.73
CA LEU A 410 -26.49 -11.99 -18.91
C LEU A 410 -26.57 -11.15 -20.18
N GLU A 411 -27.27 -10.04 -20.17
CA GLU A 411 -27.34 -9.10 -21.28
C GLU A 411 -25.96 -8.53 -21.63
N LEU A 412 -25.17 -8.13 -20.63
CA LEU A 412 -23.78 -7.71 -20.83
C LEU A 412 -22.90 -8.84 -21.41
N ALA A 413 -23.13 -10.06 -20.97
CA ALA A 413 -22.37 -11.22 -21.45
C ALA A 413 -22.82 -11.68 -22.87
N GLU A 414 -24.04 -11.41 -23.27
CA GLU A 414 -24.61 -11.74 -24.59
C GLU A 414 -24.42 -10.61 -25.60
N ALA A 415 -24.53 -9.33 -25.19
CA ALA A 415 -24.35 -8.17 -26.06
C ALA A 415 -22.90 -8.03 -26.62
N ALA A 416 -21.96 -8.71 -26.02
CA ALA A 416 -20.57 -8.69 -26.43
C ALA A 416 -20.15 -9.95 -27.23
N ARG A 417 -21.14 -10.80 -27.66
CA ARG A 417 -20.96 -11.87 -28.64
C ARG A 417 -21.05 -11.31 -30.04
#